data_4e39f0338a5fcd490aa5dc26c88bc8ba
#
_entry.id   4e39f0338a5fcd490aa5dc26c88bc8ba
#
_cell.length_a   1.000
_cell.length_b   1.000
_cell.length_c   1.000
_cell.angle_alpha   90.00
_cell.angle_beta   90.00
_cell.angle_gamma   90.00
#
_symmetry.space_group_name_H-M   'P 1'
#
loop_
_entity.id
_entity.type
_entity.pdbx_description
1 polymer ?
#
loop_
_entity_poly.entity_id
_entity_poly.type
_entity_poly.pdbx_seq_one_letter_code
_entity_poly.pdbx_strand_id
1 'polypeptide(L)'
;MVVGSFLVQYFMMSFVMANKVSQITNNLGKLYVSIMMGLVMGILEVIMHDMTYNTLSFKLYVILGLSTMICIYLYKTQLFIDDIQYLDGMVEHHSMALLTSNKILEKSNNYEVVALAKNIIQTQKDEIVKMGEIKHKLK
;
A
#
# COMPACT_ATOMS: atom_id res chain seq x y z
N MET A 1 -8.74 -17.59 5.36
CA MET A 1 -8.62 -16.13 5.67
C MET A 1 -7.45 -15.47 4.95
N VAL A 2 -6.28 -16.07 4.83
CA VAL A 2 -5.06 -15.51 4.18
C VAL A 2 -5.33 -14.96 2.77
N VAL A 3 -5.92 -15.79 1.88
CA VAL A 3 -6.23 -15.40 0.49
C VAL A 3 -7.22 -14.22 0.45
N GLY A 4 -8.24 -14.24 1.31
CA GLY A 4 -9.21 -13.14 1.40
C GLY A 4 -8.55 -11.82 1.79
N SER A 5 -7.68 -11.82 2.81
CA SER A 5 -6.94 -10.62 3.24
C SER A 5 -6.01 -10.10 2.16
N PHE A 6 -5.31 -10.99 1.44
CA PHE A 6 -4.50 -10.62 0.28
C PHE A 6 -5.35 -9.90 -0.79
N LEU A 7 -6.49 -10.47 -1.18
CA LEU A 7 -7.36 -9.91 -2.22
C LEU A 7 -7.94 -8.55 -1.80
N VAL A 8 -8.38 -8.43 -0.54
CA VAL A 8 -8.89 -7.16 0.01
C VAL A 8 -7.79 -6.10 -0.03
N GLN A 9 -6.58 -6.42 0.44
CA GLN A 9 -5.48 -5.47 0.44
C GLN A 9 -5.07 -5.06 -0.98
N TYR A 10 -5.00 -6.01 -1.90
CA TYR A 10 -4.53 -5.74 -3.26
C TYR A 10 -5.52 -4.94 -4.10
N PHE A 11 -6.80 -5.30 -4.06
CA PHE A 11 -7.83 -4.70 -4.91
C PHE A 11 -8.62 -3.60 -4.21
N MET A 12 -9.17 -3.88 -3.02
CA MET A 12 -10.08 -2.94 -2.37
C MET A 12 -9.35 -1.72 -1.78
N MET A 13 -8.18 -1.91 -1.16
CA MET A 13 -7.48 -0.78 -0.54
C MET A 13 -7.08 0.27 -1.57
N SER A 14 -6.58 -0.14 -2.74
CA SER A 14 -6.27 0.82 -3.82
C SER A 14 -7.49 1.58 -4.31
N PHE A 15 -8.62 0.89 -4.44
CA PHE A 15 -9.87 1.54 -4.85
C PHE A 15 -10.35 2.58 -3.81
N VAL A 16 -10.24 2.26 -2.53
CA VAL A 16 -10.64 3.17 -1.44
C VAL A 16 -9.68 4.36 -1.29
N MET A 17 -8.38 4.15 -1.51
CA MET A 17 -7.35 5.15 -1.25
C MET A 17 -7.04 6.05 -2.45
N ALA A 18 -7.31 5.62 -3.68
CA ALA A 18 -7.02 6.42 -4.86
C ALA A 18 -8.04 7.55 -5.08
N ASN A 19 -7.53 8.73 -5.47
CA ASN A 19 -8.38 9.88 -5.81
C ASN A 19 -9.16 9.66 -7.14
N LYS A 20 -8.54 8.94 -8.09
CA LYS A 20 -9.14 8.57 -9.38
C LYS A 20 -8.81 7.12 -9.71
N VAL A 21 -9.75 6.40 -10.30
CA VAL A 21 -9.57 5.00 -10.74
C VAL A 21 -8.41 4.87 -11.73
N SER A 22 -8.20 5.87 -12.60
CA SER A 22 -7.08 5.90 -13.55
C SER A 22 -5.68 5.97 -12.91
N GLN A 23 -5.61 6.27 -11.61
CA GLN A 23 -4.37 6.34 -10.84
C GLN A 23 -4.10 5.06 -10.04
N ILE A 24 -4.99 4.07 -10.12
CA ILE A 24 -4.76 2.73 -9.56
C ILE A 24 -3.83 1.99 -10.50
N THR A 25 -2.72 1.52 -9.96
CA THR A 25 -1.67 0.82 -10.71
C THR A 25 -1.42 -0.57 -10.17
N ASN A 26 -0.80 -1.41 -10.99
CA ASN A 26 -0.32 -2.73 -10.58
C ASN A 26 1.21 -2.65 -10.46
N ASN A 27 1.71 -2.70 -9.23
CA ASN A 27 3.14 -2.63 -8.96
C ASN A 27 3.56 -3.68 -7.92
N LEU A 28 4.84 -4.09 -7.94
CA LEU A 28 5.36 -5.11 -7.01
C LEU A 28 5.36 -4.64 -5.55
N GLY A 29 5.53 -3.34 -5.30
CA GLY A 29 5.46 -2.81 -3.94
C GLY A 29 4.11 -3.10 -3.29
N LYS A 30 3.03 -2.86 -4.01
CA LYS A 30 1.66 -3.20 -3.60
C LYS A 30 1.47 -4.70 -3.39
N LEU A 31 2.06 -5.53 -4.28
CA LEU A 31 2.02 -6.99 -4.15
C LEU A 31 2.70 -7.46 -2.86
N TYR A 32 3.90 -6.94 -2.54
CA TYR A 32 4.61 -7.27 -1.30
C TYR A 32 3.80 -6.92 -0.06
N VAL A 33 3.20 -5.73 -0.01
CA VAL A 33 2.35 -5.31 1.10
C VAL A 33 1.12 -6.22 1.23
N SER A 34 0.52 -6.61 0.12
CA SER A 34 -0.66 -7.50 0.12
C SER A 34 -0.34 -8.92 0.58
N ILE A 35 0.82 -9.46 0.17
CA ILE A 35 1.32 -10.76 0.64
C ILE A 35 1.61 -10.68 2.15
N MET A 36 2.29 -9.63 2.60
CA MET A 36 2.59 -9.42 4.01
C MET A 36 1.31 -9.38 4.87
N MET A 37 0.28 -8.69 4.40
CA MET A 37 -1.02 -8.64 5.09
C MET A 37 -1.68 -10.02 5.17
N GLY A 38 -1.62 -10.81 4.09
CA GLY A 38 -2.07 -12.19 4.09
C GLY A 38 -1.32 -13.08 5.10
N LEU A 39 0.02 -12.95 5.16
CA LEU A 39 0.85 -13.70 6.10
C LEU A 39 0.56 -13.33 7.57
N VAL A 40 0.40 -12.05 7.87
CA VAL A 40 0.02 -11.58 9.22
C VAL A 40 -1.35 -12.14 9.62
N MET A 41 -2.32 -12.15 8.71
CA MET A 41 -3.62 -12.79 8.96
C MET A 41 -3.49 -14.30 9.17
N GLY A 42 -2.57 -14.96 8.47
CA GLY A 42 -2.25 -16.37 8.71
C GLY A 42 -1.69 -16.61 10.12
N ILE A 43 -0.82 -15.73 10.62
CA ILE A 43 -0.30 -15.81 12.00
C ILE A 43 -1.46 -15.68 13.00
N LEU A 44 -2.36 -14.71 12.81
CA LEU A 44 -3.52 -14.53 13.69
C LEU A 44 -4.46 -15.74 13.66
N GLU A 45 -4.65 -16.36 12.49
CA GLU A 45 -5.46 -17.58 12.35
C GLU A 45 -4.85 -18.76 13.11
N VAL A 46 -3.53 -18.94 13.06
CA VAL A 46 -2.81 -19.96 13.82
C VAL A 46 -2.92 -19.71 15.33
N ILE A 47 -2.79 -18.44 15.77
CA ILE A 47 -2.97 -18.07 17.19
C ILE A 47 -4.38 -18.45 17.66
N MET A 48 -5.40 -18.07 16.92
CA MET A 48 -6.80 -18.38 17.27
C MET A 48 -7.05 -19.89 17.31
N HIS A 49 -6.53 -20.64 16.35
CA HIS A 49 -6.60 -22.10 16.34
C HIS A 49 -5.95 -22.71 17.58
N ASP A 50 -4.72 -22.33 17.89
CA ASP A 50 -3.97 -22.87 19.01
C ASP A 50 -4.62 -22.54 20.36
N MET A 51 -5.19 -21.35 20.51
CA MET A 51 -5.97 -20.98 21.69
C MET A 51 -7.26 -21.79 21.82
N THR A 52 -7.92 -22.11 20.71
CA THR A 52 -9.20 -22.86 20.74
C THR A 52 -8.97 -24.34 21.05
N TYR A 53 -7.93 -24.94 20.48
CA TYR A 53 -7.66 -26.38 20.61
C TYR A 53 -6.58 -26.72 21.64
N ASN A 54 -6.06 -25.73 22.35
CA ASN A 54 -4.97 -25.85 23.33
C ASN A 54 -3.75 -26.57 22.74
N THR A 55 -3.38 -26.21 21.53
CA THR A 55 -2.23 -26.76 20.78
C THR A 55 -1.14 -25.71 20.62
N LEU A 56 0.04 -26.11 20.15
CA LEU A 56 1.13 -25.19 19.79
C LEU A 56 1.71 -25.57 18.42
N SER A 57 1.35 -24.80 17.41
CA SER A 57 1.75 -24.99 16.01
C SER A 57 3.10 -24.33 15.71
N PHE A 58 4.14 -24.63 16.51
CA PHE A 58 5.45 -23.95 16.43
C PHE A 58 6.04 -23.87 15.01
N LYS A 59 5.92 -24.94 14.22
CA LYS A 59 6.42 -24.96 12.82
C LYS A 59 5.74 -23.89 11.96
N LEU A 60 4.42 -23.69 12.12
CA LEU A 60 3.68 -22.69 11.36
C LEU A 60 4.09 -21.26 11.76
N TYR A 61 4.31 -21.01 13.04
CA TYR A 61 4.82 -19.70 13.49
C TYR A 61 6.18 -19.37 12.88
N VAL A 62 7.09 -20.34 12.85
CA VAL A 62 8.43 -20.13 12.25
C VAL A 62 8.31 -19.86 10.75
N ILE A 63 7.54 -20.67 10.01
CA ILE A 63 7.37 -20.50 8.57
C ILE A 63 6.74 -19.15 8.24
N LEU A 64 5.61 -18.82 8.89
CA LEU A 64 4.91 -17.57 8.62
C LEU A 64 5.74 -16.35 9.06
N GLY A 65 6.42 -16.44 10.20
CA GLY A 65 7.30 -15.39 10.69
C GLY A 65 8.49 -15.13 9.75
N LEU A 66 9.19 -16.16 9.32
CA LEU A 66 10.28 -16.03 8.35
C LEU A 66 9.78 -15.50 7.01
N SER A 67 8.65 -15.98 6.49
CA SER A 67 8.05 -15.49 5.25
C SER A 67 7.69 -14.01 5.36
N THR A 68 7.15 -13.58 6.49
CA THR A 68 6.83 -12.16 6.74
C THR A 68 8.11 -11.31 6.77
N MET A 69 9.16 -11.77 7.44
CA MET A 69 10.46 -11.09 7.48
C MET A 69 11.08 -10.94 6.08
N ILE A 70 11.00 -12.00 5.25
CA ILE A 70 11.45 -11.94 3.85
C ILE A 70 10.66 -10.91 3.07
N CYS A 71 9.32 -10.89 3.17
CA CYS A 71 8.49 -9.88 2.49
C CYS A 71 8.82 -8.45 2.93
N ILE A 72 9.06 -8.22 4.23
CA ILE A 72 9.50 -6.93 4.75
C ILE A 72 10.85 -6.54 4.14
N TYR A 73 11.79 -7.45 4.06
CA TYR A 73 13.10 -7.22 3.46
C TYR A 73 12.98 -6.85 1.97
N LEU A 74 12.21 -7.62 1.19
CA LEU A 74 11.96 -7.35 -0.23
C LEU A 74 11.34 -5.97 -0.46
N TYR A 75 10.36 -5.61 0.35
CA TYR A 75 9.71 -4.30 0.28
C TYR A 75 10.66 -3.15 0.65
N LYS A 76 11.41 -3.29 1.74
CA LYS A 76 12.34 -2.23 2.20
C LYS A 76 13.53 -2.02 1.28
N THR A 77 14.02 -3.07 0.64
CA THR A 77 15.12 -3.00 -0.33
C THR A 77 14.65 -2.68 -1.74
N GLN A 78 13.33 -2.60 -1.97
CA GLN A 78 12.72 -2.38 -3.28
C GLN A 78 13.23 -3.41 -4.33
N LEU A 79 13.54 -4.63 -3.88
CA LEU A 79 14.11 -5.67 -4.71
C LEU A 79 13.12 -6.06 -5.83
N PHE A 80 13.60 -6.22 -7.05
CA PHE A 80 12.85 -6.47 -8.28
C PHE A 80 11.86 -5.35 -8.69
N ILE A 81 11.92 -4.17 -8.07
CA ILE A 81 11.14 -3.01 -8.48
C ILE A 81 11.99 -2.19 -9.46
N ASP A 82 11.53 -2.10 -10.70
CA ASP A 82 12.11 -1.27 -11.74
C ASP A 82 11.57 0.18 -11.72
N ASP A 83 12.13 1.05 -12.57
CA ASP A 83 11.76 2.45 -12.64
C ASP A 83 10.26 2.65 -12.93
N ILE A 84 9.69 1.84 -13.83
CA ILE A 84 8.26 1.94 -14.19
C ILE A 84 7.39 1.53 -13.01
N GLN A 85 7.74 0.46 -12.32
CA GLN A 85 7.01 -0.02 -11.14
C GLN A 85 7.13 0.95 -9.96
N TYR A 86 8.30 1.57 -9.79
CA TYR A 86 8.50 2.64 -8.83
C TYR A 86 7.57 3.82 -9.12
N LEU A 87 7.56 4.32 -10.37
CA LEU A 87 6.69 5.44 -10.76
C LEU A 87 5.20 5.09 -10.59
N ASP A 88 4.81 3.86 -10.93
CA ASP A 88 3.43 3.38 -10.73
C ASP A 88 3.03 3.38 -9.25
N GLY A 89 3.89 2.87 -8.38
CA GLY A 89 3.66 2.91 -6.94
C GLY A 89 3.56 4.33 -6.39
N MET A 90 4.43 5.23 -6.87
CA MET A 90 4.42 6.64 -6.45
C MET A 90 3.18 7.39 -6.93
N VAL A 91 2.68 7.14 -8.15
CA VAL A 91 1.42 7.73 -8.63
C VAL A 91 0.25 7.34 -7.72
N GLU A 92 0.15 6.07 -7.32
CA GLU A 92 -0.90 5.60 -6.40
C GLU A 92 -0.77 6.25 -5.01
N HIS A 93 0.45 6.38 -4.48
CA HIS A 93 0.72 7.03 -3.20
C HIS A 93 0.36 8.54 -3.23
N HIS A 94 0.73 9.26 -4.29
CA HIS A 94 0.38 10.67 -4.47
C HIS A 94 -1.13 10.88 -4.66
N SER A 95 -1.80 9.94 -5.33
CA SER A 95 -3.26 9.95 -5.47
C SER A 95 -3.98 9.90 -4.11
N MET A 96 -3.48 9.11 -3.16
CA MET A 96 -4.00 9.08 -1.79
C MET A 96 -3.85 10.44 -1.09
N ALA A 97 -2.69 11.07 -1.24
CA ALA A 97 -2.45 12.39 -0.66
C ALA A 97 -3.39 13.46 -1.26
N LEU A 98 -3.69 13.39 -2.56
CA LEU A 98 -4.69 14.26 -3.20
C LEU A 98 -6.08 14.06 -2.62
N LEU A 99 -6.52 12.80 -2.46
CA LEU A 99 -7.84 12.47 -1.91
C LEU A 99 -7.99 13.05 -0.50
N THR A 100 -7.03 12.75 0.37
CA THR A 100 -7.09 13.16 1.78
C THR A 100 -6.98 14.67 1.94
N SER A 101 -6.08 15.33 1.18
CA SER A 101 -5.93 16.79 1.21
C SER A 101 -7.16 17.52 0.68
N ASN A 102 -7.81 17.04 -0.38
CA ASN A 102 -9.07 17.62 -0.85
C ASN A 102 -10.16 17.48 0.23
N LYS A 103 -10.24 16.33 0.90
CA LYS A 103 -11.27 16.11 1.93
C LYS A 103 -11.04 16.90 3.21
N ILE A 104 -9.79 17.17 3.60
CA ILE A 104 -9.53 18.03 4.76
C ILE A 104 -9.88 19.50 4.48
N LEU A 105 -9.74 19.98 3.24
CA LEU A 105 -10.17 21.35 2.88
C LEU A 105 -11.66 21.58 3.08
N GLU A 106 -12.50 20.54 2.97
CA GLU A 106 -13.94 20.63 3.19
C GLU A 106 -14.31 20.73 4.69
N LYS A 107 -13.39 20.39 5.60
CA LYS A 107 -13.66 20.18 7.04
C LYS A 107 -12.87 21.12 7.95
N SER A 108 -11.66 21.50 7.56
CA SER A 108 -10.76 22.24 8.43
C SER A 108 -11.01 23.74 8.36
N ASN A 109 -11.11 24.37 9.52
CA ASN A 109 -11.14 25.84 9.69
C ASN A 109 -9.79 26.38 10.14
N ASN A 110 -8.76 25.53 10.31
CA ASN A 110 -7.43 25.97 10.70
C ASN A 110 -6.67 26.47 9.48
N TYR A 111 -6.25 27.72 9.51
CA TYR A 111 -5.57 28.39 8.40
C TYR A 111 -4.30 27.67 7.95
N GLU A 112 -3.46 27.20 8.91
CA GLU A 112 -2.20 26.52 8.61
C GLU A 112 -2.44 25.16 7.94
N VAL A 113 -3.43 24.40 8.42
CA VAL A 113 -3.83 23.13 7.83
C VAL A 113 -4.36 23.31 6.41
N VAL A 114 -5.21 24.34 6.20
CA VAL A 114 -5.76 24.67 4.88
C VAL A 114 -4.65 25.09 3.92
N ALA A 115 -3.72 25.93 4.37
CA ALA A 115 -2.59 26.37 3.55
C ALA A 115 -1.70 25.18 3.15
N LEU A 116 -1.35 24.31 4.10
CA LEU A 116 -0.56 23.10 3.85
C LEU A 116 -1.28 22.16 2.89
N ALA A 117 -2.56 21.88 3.08
CA ALA A 117 -3.33 21.00 2.21
C ALA A 117 -3.40 21.52 0.77
N LYS A 118 -3.56 22.83 0.56
CA LYS A 118 -3.50 23.44 -0.78
C LYS A 118 -2.14 23.25 -1.45
N ASN A 119 -1.06 23.44 -0.70
CA ASN A 119 0.30 23.24 -1.21
C ASN A 119 0.54 21.76 -1.58
N ILE A 120 0.14 20.82 -0.72
CA ILE A 120 0.20 19.38 -1.01
C ILE A 120 -0.55 19.05 -2.30
N ILE A 121 -1.78 19.53 -2.45
CA ILE A 121 -2.58 19.26 -3.65
C ILE A 121 -1.86 19.73 -4.91
N GLN A 122 -1.29 20.94 -4.90
CA GLN A 122 -0.60 21.46 -6.07
C GLN A 122 0.65 20.63 -6.38
N THR A 123 1.52 20.43 -5.40
CA THR A 123 2.76 19.66 -5.56
C THR A 123 2.50 18.24 -6.04
N GLN A 124 1.54 17.54 -5.42
CA GLN A 124 1.24 16.15 -5.78
C GLN A 124 0.64 16.02 -7.20
N LYS A 125 -0.15 17.00 -7.65
CA LYS A 125 -0.63 17.03 -9.04
C LYS A 125 0.50 17.17 -10.04
N ASP A 126 1.41 18.10 -9.79
CA ASP A 126 2.54 18.37 -10.67
C ASP A 126 3.48 17.16 -10.75
N GLU A 127 3.71 16.51 -9.61
CA GLU A 127 4.52 15.29 -9.55
C GLU A 127 3.88 14.10 -10.27
N ILE A 128 2.57 13.90 -10.18
CA ILE A 128 1.85 12.85 -10.93
C ILE A 128 2.00 13.09 -12.44
N VAL A 129 1.86 14.33 -12.91
CA VAL A 129 2.05 14.66 -14.34
C VAL A 129 3.49 14.35 -14.77
N LYS A 130 4.48 14.79 -14.00
CA LYS A 130 5.90 14.54 -14.27
C LYS A 130 6.24 13.05 -14.30
N MET A 131 5.72 12.28 -13.36
CA MET A 131 5.88 10.81 -13.35
C MET A 131 5.28 10.17 -14.60
N GLY A 132 4.13 10.65 -15.07
CA GLY A 132 3.50 10.21 -16.32
C GLY A 132 4.37 10.49 -17.54
N GLU A 133 4.99 11.68 -17.64
CA GLU A 133 5.90 12.05 -18.73
C GLU A 133 7.17 11.19 -18.72
N ILE A 134 7.77 10.96 -17.55
CA ILE A 134 8.96 10.09 -17.42
C ILE A 134 8.61 8.67 -17.86
N LYS A 135 7.49 8.13 -17.37
CA LYS A 135 7.04 6.79 -17.74
C LYS A 135 6.80 6.64 -19.25
N HIS A 136 6.30 7.69 -19.91
CA HIS A 136 6.13 7.67 -21.37
C HIS A 136 7.46 7.62 -22.12
N LYS A 137 8.53 8.22 -21.58
CA LYS A 137 9.87 8.19 -22.17
C LYS A 137 10.61 6.87 -21.93
N LEU A 138 10.22 6.09 -20.92
CA LEU A 138 10.84 4.79 -20.60
C LEU A 138 10.20 3.60 -21.32
N LYS A 139 9.11 3.81 -22.01
CA LYS A 139 8.43 2.81 -22.88
C LYS A 139 8.92 2.89 -24.31
#